data_a380bc587d6cbc01da4f51b84e18a4af
#
_entry.id   a380bc587d6cbc01da4f51b84e18a4af
#
_cell.length_a   1.000
_cell.length_b   1.000
_cell.length_c   1.000
_cell.angle_alpha   90.00
_cell.angle_beta   90.00
_cell.angle_gamma   90.00
#
_symmetry.space_group_name_H-M   'P 1'
#
loop_
_entity.id
_entity.type
_entity.pdbx_description
1 polymer ?
#
loop_
_entity_poly.entity_id
_entity_poly.type
_entity_poly.pdbx_seq_one_letter_code
_entity_poly.pdbx_strand_id
1 'polypeptide(L)'
;MTAKSHTELFAKAVRCFSSGGYREAAALFAEAASGPLMSVNESAQMYRRMCLQRIESSTPKLQSPEDYYNFGVSLINVRRYREAREHLDAAVSQSPLPHYLYALALVEGMLGSVSGAAQQLHKAVQADPGIRSLARNDADFAPLLEHAAIRDILSGEATTI
;
A
#
# COMPACT_ATOMS: atom_id res chain seq x y z
N MET A 1 -27.23 -6.36 27.70
CA MET A 1 -27.85 -6.27 26.34
C MET A 1 -29.22 -6.92 26.38
N THR A 2 -30.27 -6.25 25.87
CA THR A 2 -31.62 -6.80 25.73
C THR A 2 -31.70 -7.61 24.42
N ALA A 3 -32.72 -8.50 24.29
CA ALA A 3 -32.96 -9.25 23.04
C ALA A 3 -33.17 -8.30 21.85
N LYS A 4 -33.85 -7.18 22.05
CA LYS A 4 -34.07 -6.16 21.01
C LYS A 4 -32.76 -5.49 20.59
N SER A 5 -31.95 -5.01 21.54
CA SER A 5 -30.65 -4.39 21.21
C SER A 5 -29.67 -5.38 20.60
N HIS A 6 -29.78 -6.67 20.92
CA HIS A 6 -28.99 -7.73 20.32
C HIS A 6 -29.32 -7.92 18.84
N THR A 7 -30.62 -7.96 18.49
CA THR A 7 -31.05 -8.05 17.08
C THR A 7 -30.67 -6.80 16.27
N GLU A 8 -30.77 -5.62 16.88
CA GLU A 8 -30.38 -4.35 16.25
C GLU A 8 -28.87 -4.31 15.94
N LEU A 9 -28.05 -4.78 16.89
CA LEU A 9 -26.60 -4.90 16.71
C LEU A 9 -26.25 -5.85 15.54
N PHE A 10 -26.88 -7.03 15.54
CA PHE A 10 -26.69 -7.98 14.43
C PHE A 10 -27.11 -7.38 13.08
N ALA A 11 -28.25 -6.70 13.00
CA ALA A 11 -28.71 -6.04 11.79
C ALA A 11 -27.74 -4.94 11.31
N LYS A 12 -27.12 -4.18 12.25
CA LYS A 12 -26.07 -3.21 11.92
C LYS A 12 -24.85 -3.91 11.32
N ALA A 13 -24.41 -5.02 11.93
CA ALA A 13 -23.30 -5.80 11.43
C ALA A 13 -23.53 -6.34 10.00
N VAL A 14 -24.75 -6.82 9.72
CA VAL A 14 -25.14 -7.30 8.38
C VAL A 14 -25.09 -6.16 7.35
N ARG A 15 -25.59 -4.96 7.69
CA ARG A 15 -25.49 -3.79 6.78
C ARG A 15 -24.04 -3.44 6.47
N CYS A 16 -23.18 -3.45 7.48
CA CYS A 16 -21.76 -3.18 7.32
C CYS A 16 -21.09 -4.25 6.42
N PHE A 17 -21.44 -5.52 6.61
CA PHE A 17 -20.99 -6.62 5.75
C PHE A 17 -21.41 -6.43 4.28
N SER A 18 -22.66 -6.07 4.05
CA SER A 18 -23.22 -5.87 2.70
C SER A 18 -22.60 -4.67 1.97
N SER A 19 -22.11 -3.67 2.70
CA SER A 19 -21.37 -2.52 2.15
C SER A 19 -19.88 -2.78 1.94
N GLY A 20 -19.38 -3.99 2.23
CA GLY A 20 -17.98 -4.34 2.08
C GLY A 20 -17.07 -3.95 3.26
N GLY A 21 -17.62 -3.39 4.33
CA GLY A 21 -16.90 -3.01 5.55
C GLY A 21 -16.54 -4.20 6.44
N TYR A 22 -15.84 -5.19 5.89
CA TYR A 22 -15.60 -6.49 6.55
C TYR A 22 -14.89 -6.38 7.89
N ARG A 23 -13.98 -5.44 8.10
CA ARG A 23 -13.26 -5.25 9.38
C ARG A 23 -14.20 -4.76 10.48
N GLU A 24 -15.02 -3.74 10.18
CA GLU A 24 -16.01 -3.22 11.10
C GLU A 24 -17.13 -4.25 11.35
N ALA A 25 -17.61 -4.90 10.30
CA ALA A 25 -18.60 -5.98 10.41
C ALA A 25 -18.10 -7.12 11.31
N ALA A 26 -16.85 -7.54 11.19
CA ALA A 26 -16.26 -8.59 12.03
C ALA A 26 -16.27 -8.21 13.52
N ALA A 27 -15.98 -6.94 13.86
CA ALA A 27 -16.03 -6.45 15.23
C ALA A 27 -17.47 -6.46 15.77
N LEU A 28 -18.43 -5.95 14.99
CA LEU A 28 -19.84 -5.95 15.36
C LEU A 28 -20.43 -7.36 15.53
N PHE A 29 -20.04 -8.30 14.64
CA PHE A 29 -20.43 -9.70 14.78
C PHE A 29 -19.79 -10.38 16.00
N ALA A 30 -18.54 -10.02 16.36
CA ALA A 30 -17.93 -10.51 17.58
C ALA A 30 -18.70 -10.10 18.83
N GLU A 31 -19.17 -8.88 18.90
CA GLU A 31 -20.02 -8.38 19.97
C GLU A 31 -21.39 -9.05 19.96
N ALA A 32 -22.02 -9.19 18.80
CA ALA A 32 -23.31 -9.86 18.65
C ALA A 32 -23.24 -11.37 18.97
N ALA A 33 -22.09 -12.00 18.91
CA ALA A 33 -21.94 -13.44 19.22
C ALA A 33 -22.07 -13.79 20.71
N SER A 34 -22.17 -12.80 21.59
CA SER A 34 -22.25 -12.96 23.05
C SER A 34 -23.57 -12.45 23.65
N GLY A 35 -24.61 -12.29 22.83
CA GLY A 35 -25.91 -11.78 23.27
C GLY A 35 -26.87 -12.87 23.81
N PRO A 36 -28.08 -12.47 24.23
CA PRO A 36 -29.02 -13.36 24.89
C PRO A 36 -29.74 -14.34 23.96
N LEU A 37 -29.69 -14.12 22.64
CA LEU A 37 -30.38 -14.96 21.64
C LEU A 37 -29.39 -15.93 20.98
N MET A 38 -29.49 -17.22 21.29
CA MET A 38 -28.59 -18.28 20.79
C MET A 38 -28.53 -18.32 19.26
N SER A 39 -29.67 -18.23 18.58
CA SER A 39 -29.73 -18.24 17.11
C SER A 39 -28.99 -17.07 16.46
N VAL A 40 -29.01 -15.90 17.12
CA VAL A 40 -28.25 -14.73 16.69
C VAL A 40 -26.75 -14.93 16.93
N ASN A 41 -26.36 -15.53 18.07
CA ASN A 41 -24.97 -15.86 18.38
C ASN A 41 -24.36 -16.77 17.32
N GLU A 42 -25.04 -17.85 16.94
CA GLU A 42 -24.56 -18.79 15.92
C GLU A 42 -24.41 -18.10 14.55
N SER A 43 -25.42 -17.31 14.15
CA SER A 43 -25.38 -16.54 12.92
C SER A 43 -24.23 -15.52 12.93
N ALA A 44 -24.05 -14.80 14.03
CA ALA A 44 -22.98 -13.82 14.18
C ALA A 44 -21.59 -14.46 14.08
N GLN A 45 -21.38 -15.61 14.69
CA GLN A 45 -20.12 -16.37 14.56
C GLN A 45 -19.86 -16.81 13.12
N MET A 46 -20.88 -17.25 12.39
CA MET A 46 -20.77 -17.61 10.99
C MET A 46 -20.36 -16.39 10.13
N TYR A 47 -21.08 -15.28 10.23
CA TYR A 47 -20.77 -14.06 9.49
C TYR A 47 -19.39 -13.48 9.84
N ARG A 48 -18.99 -13.56 11.12
CA ARG A 48 -17.65 -13.16 11.55
C ARG A 48 -16.57 -13.97 10.82
N ARG A 49 -16.73 -15.28 10.72
CA ARG A 49 -15.79 -16.13 9.96
C ARG A 49 -15.73 -15.73 8.49
N MET A 50 -16.89 -15.44 7.87
CA MET A 50 -16.95 -14.96 6.49
C MET A 50 -16.21 -13.62 6.32
N CYS A 51 -16.38 -12.69 7.26
CA CYS A 51 -15.62 -11.43 7.25
C CYS A 51 -14.11 -11.68 7.30
N LEU A 52 -13.63 -12.50 8.23
CA LEU A 52 -12.22 -12.82 8.40
C LEU A 52 -11.64 -13.46 7.13
N GLN A 53 -12.36 -14.40 6.53
CA GLN A 53 -11.97 -15.01 5.26
C GLN A 53 -11.89 -13.99 4.12
N ARG A 54 -12.84 -13.03 4.05
CA ARG A 54 -12.81 -11.95 3.04
C ARG A 54 -11.63 -11.02 3.25
N ILE A 55 -11.32 -10.66 4.50
CA ILE A 55 -10.17 -9.83 4.86
C ILE A 55 -8.88 -10.56 4.46
N GLU A 56 -8.74 -11.83 4.82
CA GLU A 56 -7.57 -12.65 4.48
C GLU A 56 -7.38 -12.80 2.97
N SER A 57 -8.47 -13.03 2.23
CA SER A 57 -8.44 -13.16 0.76
C SER A 57 -8.15 -11.85 0.05
N SER A 58 -8.48 -10.70 0.68
CA SER A 58 -8.21 -9.37 0.13
C SER A 58 -6.83 -8.82 0.50
N THR A 59 -6.13 -9.47 1.43
CA THR A 59 -4.77 -9.09 1.82
C THR A 59 -3.80 -9.77 0.86
N PRO A 60 -3.01 -9.03 0.08
CA PRO A 60 -2.03 -9.62 -0.82
C PRO A 60 -1.02 -10.45 -0.04
N LYS A 61 -0.81 -11.71 -0.44
CA LYS A 61 0.27 -12.54 0.09
C LYS A 61 1.56 -12.17 -0.64
N LEU A 62 2.26 -11.19 -0.12
CA LEU A 62 3.53 -10.73 -0.67
C LEU A 62 4.63 -11.69 -0.23
N GLN A 63 5.26 -12.40 -1.17
CA GLN A 63 6.28 -13.40 -0.91
C GLN A 63 7.60 -13.11 -1.62
N SER A 64 7.53 -12.45 -2.78
CA SER A 64 8.69 -12.13 -3.60
C SER A 64 8.95 -10.62 -3.65
N PRO A 65 10.17 -10.17 -3.97
CA PRO A 65 10.47 -8.75 -4.21
C PRO A 65 9.55 -8.14 -5.26
N GLU A 66 9.19 -8.91 -6.28
CA GLU A 66 8.29 -8.49 -7.34
C GLU A 66 6.85 -8.26 -6.83
N ASP A 67 6.36 -9.10 -5.91
CA ASP A 67 5.04 -8.88 -5.28
C ASP A 67 5.02 -7.58 -4.50
N TYR A 68 6.06 -7.31 -3.71
CA TYR A 68 6.22 -6.05 -2.97
C TYR A 68 6.28 -4.85 -3.90
N TYR A 69 7.05 -4.94 -4.99
CA TYR A 69 7.13 -3.89 -6.00
C TYR A 69 5.78 -3.62 -6.66
N ASN A 70 5.11 -4.66 -7.18
CA ASN A 70 3.83 -4.52 -7.86
C ASN A 70 2.75 -3.95 -6.93
N PHE A 71 2.74 -4.38 -5.67
CA PHE A 71 1.83 -3.82 -4.68
C PHE A 71 2.17 -2.36 -4.35
N GLY A 72 3.43 -2.02 -4.19
CA GLY A 72 3.91 -0.65 -4.00
C GLY A 72 3.48 0.26 -5.15
N VAL A 73 3.64 -0.18 -6.40
CA VAL A 73 3.19 0.57 -7.60
C VAL A 73 1.66 0.76 -7.59
N SER A 74 0.90 -0.27 -7.20
CA SER A 74 -0.56 -0.13 -7.08
C SER A 74 -0.97 0.92 -6.05
N LEU A 75 -0.22 1.05 -4.96
CA LEU A 75 -0.42 2.07 -3.93
C LEU A 75 -0.06 3.48 -4.41
N ILE A 76 0.96 3.62 -5.27
CA ILE A 76 1.28 4.89 -5.94
C ILE A 76 0.06 5.37 -6.75
N ASN A 77 -0.54 4.49 -7.55
CA ASN A 77 -1.68 4.82 -8.40
C ASN A 77 -2.91 5.33 -7.61
N VAL A 78 -3.06 4.88 -6.36
CA VAL A 78 -4.12 5.37 -5.45
C VAL A 78 -3.61 6.42 -4.46
N ARG A 79 -2.42 6.98 -4.67
CA ARG A 79 -1.78 8.05 -3.90
C ARG A 79 -1.52 7.72 -2.42
N ARG A 80 -1.40 6.45 -2.08
CA ARG A 80 -1.04 5.97 -0.73
C ARG A 80 0.48 5.88 -0.58
N TYR A 81 1.17 7.02 -0.75
CA TYR A 81 2.63 7.07 -0.90
C TYR A 81 3.41 6.55 0.31
N ARG A 82 2.92 6.76 1.55
CA ARG A 82 3.62 6.24 2.75
C ARG A 82 3.65 4.72 2.76
N GLU A 83 2.53 4.08 2.48
CA GLU A 83 2.45 2.63 2.40
C GLU A 83 3.20 2.09 1.17
N ALA A 84 3.11 2.77 0.03
CA ALA A 84 3.89 2.44 -1.16
C ALA A 84 5.39 2.38 -0.84
N ARG A 85 5.90 3.36 -0.09
CA ARG A 85 7.30 3.40 0.33
C ARG A 85 7.71 2.16 1.12
N GLU A 86 6.90 1.75 2.11
CA GLU A 86 7.20 0.57 2.94
C GLU A 86 7.36 -0.69 2.09
N HIS A 87 6.48 -0.88 1.11
CA HIS A 87 6.54 -2.03 0.23
C HIS A 87 7.68 -1.95 -0.78
N LEU A 88 7.95 -0.77 -1.35
CA LEU A 88 9.08 -0.57 -2.26
C LEU A 88 10.42 -0.71 -1.54
N ASP A 89 10.56 -0.24 -0.30
CA ASP A 89 11.73 -0.47 0.53
C ASP A 89 11.96 -1.98 0.77
N ALA A 90 10.89 -2.73 1.02
CA ALA A 90 10.98 -4.19 1.18
C ALA A 90 11.42 -4.88 -0.14
N ALA A 91 10.94 -4.42 -1.29
CA ALA A 91 11.36 -4.93 -2.60
C ALA A 91 12.84 -4.64 -2.86
N VAL A 92 13.27 -3.38 -2.69
CA VAL A 92 14.66 -2.94 -2.88
C VAL A 92 15.63 -3.64 -1.94
N SER A 93 15.23 -3.86 -0.67
CA SER A 93 16.07 -4.54 0.33
C SER A 93 16.33 -6.00 -0.02
N GLN A 94 15.39 -6.66 -0.69
CA GLN A 94 15.54 -8.05 -1.15
C GLN A 94 16.27 -8.12 -2.49
N SER A 95 16.00 -7.18 -3.41
CA SER A 95 16.60 -7.13 -4.74
C SER A 95 16.62 -5.69 -5.26
N PRO A 96 17.79 -5.01 -5.29
CA PRO A 96 17.90 -3.61 -5.69
C PRO A 96 17.89 -3.44 -7.22
N LEU A 97 16.80 -3.85 -7.87
CA LEU A 97 16.64 -3.72 -9.31
C LEU A 97 16.42 -2.24 -9.71
N PRO A 98 16.92 -1.81 -10.90
CA PRO A 98 16.84 -0.41 -11.34
C PRO A 98 15.44 0.19 -11.28
N HIS A 99 14.43 -0.56 -11.73
CA HIS A 99 13.04 -0.10 -11.74
C HIS A 99 12.40 -0.06 -10.33
N TYR A 100 12.85 -0.91 -9.38
CA TYR A 100 12.42 -0.81 -7.97
C TYR A 100 12.98 0.45 -7.32
N LEU A 101 14.28 0.71 -7.55
CA LEU A 101 14.96 1.92 -7.07
C LEU A 101 14.32 3.19 -7.66
N TYR A 102 13.94 3.15 -8.94
CA TYR A 102 13.27 4.26 -9.59
C TYR A 102 11.89 4.53 -8.97
N ALA A 103 11.07 3.50 -8.76
CA ALA A 103 9.76 3.64 -8.13
C ALA A 103 9.88 4.18 -6.69
N LEU A 104 10.90 3.73 -5.95
CA LEU A 104 11.18 4.25 -4.61
C LEU A 104 11.62 5.72 -4.66
N ALA A 105 12.45 6.10 -5.64
CA ALA A 105 12.84 7.50 -5.84
C ALA A 105 11.62 8.40 -6.10
N LEU A 106 10.68 7.95 -6.92
CA LEU A 106 9.43 8.66 -7.19
C LEU A 106 8.64 8.90 -5.90
N VAL A 107 8.45 7.83 -5.11
CA VAL A 107 7.67 7.91 -3.85
C VAL A 107 8.35 8.80 -2.82
N GLU A 108 9.68 8.72 -2.67
CA GLU A 108 10.43 9.62 -1.79
C GLU A 108 10.19 11.09 -2.19
N GLY A 109 10.23 11.37 -3.48
CA GLY A 109 9.94 12.72 -4.00
C GLY A 109 8.50 13.16 -3.73
N MET A 110 7.51 12.29 -3.92
CA MET A 110 6.11 12.57 -3.62
C MET A 110 5.84 12.80 -2.11
N LEU A 111 6.69 12.25 -1.26
CA LEU A 111 6.67 12.49 0.19
C LEU A 111 7.48 13.73 0.60
N GLY A 112 8.08 14.45 -0.36
CA GLY A 112 8.89 15.66 -0.12
C GLY A 112 10.34 15.38 0.29
N SER A 113 10.78 14.13 0.24
CA SER A 113 12.18 13.74 0.53
C SER A 113 13.03 13.82 -0.73
N VAL A 114 13.41 15.03 -1.14
CA VAL A 114 14.24 15.24 -2.36
C VAL A 114 15.60 14.53 -2.24
N SER A 115 16.21 14.53 -1.06
CA SER A 115 17.48 13.83 -0.83
C SER A 115 17.34 12.32 -0.95
N GLY A 116 16.26 11.74 -0.42
CA GLY A 116 15.93 10.32 -0.58
C GLY A 116 15.70 9.96 -2.05
N ALA A 117 14.91 10.78 -2.75
CA ALA A 117 14.66 10.61 -4.17
C ALA A 117 15.96 10.64 -4.99
N ALA A 118 16.84 11.61 -4.75
CA ALA A 118 18.13 11.72 -5.42
C ALA A 118 19.02 10.49 -5.16
N GLN A 119 19.07 10.02 -3.92
CA GLN A 119 19.86 8.84 -3.56
C GLN A 119 19.40 7.59 -4.29
N GLN A 120 18.10 7.31 -4.31
CA GLN A 120 17.56 6.13 -4.98
C GLN A 120 17.67 6.25 -6.50
N LEU A 121 17.41 7.45 -7.05
CA LEU A 121 17.57 7.70 -8.48
C LEU A 121 19.01 7.52 -8.94
N HIS A 122 19.97 8.00 -8.17
CA HIS A 122 21.41 7.82 -8.46
C HIS A 122 21.77 6.33 -8.58
N LYS A 123 21.35 5.51 -7.59
CA LYS A 123 21.54 4.06 -7.63
C LYS A 123 20.86 3.42 -8.84
N ALA A 124 19.64 3.84 -9.16
CA ALA A 124 18.91 3.32 -10.31
C ALA A 124 19.64 3.60 -11.63
N VAL A 125 20.12 4.84 -11.82
CA VAL A 125 20.88 5.27 -13.01
C VAL A 125 22.25 4.59 -13.09
N GLN A 126 22.89 4.33 -11.96
CA GLN A 126 24.16 3.55 -11.94
C GLN A 126 23.95 2.11 -12.41
N ALA A 127 22.84 1.49 -12.01
CA ALA A 127 22.52 0.12 -12.38
C ALA A 127 21.98 0.03 -13.81
N ASP A 128 21.21 1.03 -14.27
CA ASP A 128 20.70 1.14 -15.64
C ASP A 128 20.65 2.61 -16.09
N PRO A 129 21.58 3.04 -16.97
CA PRO A 129 21.57 4.40 -17.51
C PRO A 129 20.28 4.80 -18.27
N GLY A 130 19.50 3.82 -18.75
CA GLY A 130 18.21 4.04 -19.41
C GLY A 130 17.17 4.72 -18.51
N ILE A 131 17.32 4.60 -17.21
CA ILE A 131 16.47 5.29 -16.21
C ILE A 131 16.48 6.81 -16.39
N ARG A 132 17.58 7.40 -16.90
CA ARG A 132 17.62 8.85 -17.21
C ARG A 132 16.55 9.26 -18.21
N SER A 133 16.41 8.48 -19.28
CA SER A 133 15.39 8.75 -20.30
C SER A 133 13.97 8.50 -19.76
N LEU A 134 13.80 7.45 -18.99
CA LEU A 134 12.53 7.13 -18.33
C LEU A 134 12.09 8.31 -17.45
N ALA A 135 12.93 8.76 -16.52
CA ALA A 135 12.62 9.82 -15.57
C ALA A 135 12.31 11.17 -16.25
N ARG A 136 13.00 11.50 -17.35
CA ARG A 136 12.75 12.75 -18.09
C ARG A 136 11.41 12.76 -18.82
N ASN A 137 10.89 11.60 -19.20
CA ASN A 137 9.64 11.45 -19.94
C ASN A 137 8.46 11.07 -19.05
N ASP A 138 8.70 10.84 -17.76
CA ASP A 138 7.66 10.48 -16.80
C ASP A 138 6.99 11.74 -16.23
N ALA A 139 5.68 11.88 -16.51
CA ALA A 139 4.90 13.01 -16.03
C ALA A 139 4.82 13.09 -14.51
N ASP A 140 4.80 11.93 -13.84
CA ASP A 140 4.76 11.85 -12.36
C ASP A 140 6.09 12.28 -11.74
N PHE A 141 7.20 12.15 -12.49
CA PHE A 141 8.52 12.59 -12.06
C PHE A 141 8.79 14.08 -12.37
N ALA A 142 7.99 14.70 -13.22
CA ALA A 142 8.21 16.08 -13.68
C ALA A 142 8.41 17.13 -12.56
N PRO A 143 7.66 17.09 -11.42
CA PRO A 143 7.89 18.02 -10.32
C PRO A 143 9.28 17.90 -9.70
N LEU A 144 9.88 16.72 -9.72
CA LEU A 144 11.21 16.48 -9.15
C LEU A 144 12.34 17.04 -10.03
N LEU A 145 12.08 17.25 -11.32
CA LEU A 145 13.04 17.83 -12.25
C LEU A 145 13.38 19.30 -11.93
N GLU A 146 12.58 19.96 -11.09
CA GLU A 146 12.87 21.33 -10.63
C GLU A 146 14.04 21.38 -9.64
N HIS A 147 14.39 20.25 -9.02
CA HIS A 147 15.48 20.14 -8.04
C HIS A 147 16.82 19.91 -8.73
N ALA A 148 17.83 20.76 -8.43
CA ALA A 148 19.16 20.66 -9.03
C ALA A 148 19.79 19.28 -8.85
N ALA A 149 19.74 18.70 -7.65
CA ALA A 149 20.30 17.38 -7.36
C ALA A 149 19.73 16.27 -8.27
N ILE A 150 18.46 16.36 -8.64
CA ILE A 150 17.81 15.42 -9.57
C ILE A 150 18.28 15.67 -11.00
N ARG A 151 18.32 16.94 -11.43
CA ARG A 151 18.79 17.32 -12.79
C ARG A 151 20.23 16.87 -13.04
N ASP A 152 21.12 17.05 -12.06
CA ASP A 152 22.54 16.68 -12.18
C ASP A 152 22.69 15.15 -12.38
N ILE A 153 21.94 14.34 -11.66
CA ILE A 153 21.91 12.88 -11.84
C ILE A 153 21.44 12.52 -13.25
N LEU A 154 20.43 13.22 -13.75
CA LEU A 154 19.83 12.94 -15.05
C LEU A 154 20.66 13.48 -16.21
N SER A 155 21.40 14.61 -16.05
CA SER A 155 22.27 15.17 -17.09
C SER A 155 23.46 14.26 -17.39
N GLY A 156 23.84 13.44 -16.45
CA GLY A 156 25.04 12.58 -16.58
C GLY A 156 26.35 13.35 -16.33
N GLU A 157 26.27 14.60 -15.91
CA GLU A 157 27.41 15.35 -15.41
C GLU A 157 27.76 14.80 -14.02
N ALA A 158 28.72 13.88 -13.99
CA ALA A 158 29.29 13.42 -12.75
C ALA A 158 29.88 14.65 -12.04
N THR A 159 29.25 15.08 -10.93
CA THR A 159 29.92 15.97 -10.01
C THR A 159 31.13 15.22 -9.48
N THR A 160 32.30 15.46 -10.11
CA THR A 160 33.57 15.02 -9.57
C THR A 160 33.76 15.81 -8.26
N ILE A 161 33.61 15.13 -7.13
CA ILE A 161 34.05 15.60 -5.82
C ILE A 161 35.44 15.04 -5.59
#